data_b73381f817e328fe369f53132d065896
#
_entry.id   b73381f817e328fe369f53132d065896
#
_cell.length_a   1.000
_cell.length_b   1.000
_cell.length_c   1.000
_cell.angle_alpha   90.00
_cell.angle_beta   90.00
_cell.angle_gamma   90.00
#
_symmetry.space_group_name_H-M   'P 1'
#
loop_
_entity.id
_entity.type
_entity.pdbx_description
1 polymer ?
#
loop_
_entity_poly.entity_id
_entity_poly.type
_entity_poly.pdbx_seq_one_letter_code
_entity_poly.pdbx_strand_id
1 'polypeptide(L)'
;MSAPSLPVFAVFGSTAHSEFRLQALLRQVQAVAPRVQALQSRHVYWVWPQHPLGAAEQAAVAALLDGQLQDDAPEEAAGPRVVVMPRLGTVSPWASKATDIAHNCGLPVRRVERVTEYRLVLQQRLVQGLLQGVVQRLAGSAGPTLDPQEMAAVAGLLHDRMTESVSEYLGAAVALFEGRQAEPLATVDVMEGGHAALHEANAQWGLALSDDEMDYLVRAFKQLGRNPSDVELMMFAQANSEHCRHKIFNAEFTIDGIGQPHSMFAMIRHTEKTSPQHTIVAYHDNAAVMEGHELQRWQADPRAPGARPYGAHTETAHVLMKVETHNHPTAISPFPGASTGNGGEIRDEGATGRGSKPKAGLTGFTVSKLWGGLSDQPGGKPEHMASPLQIMTEGPLGGAAFNNEFGRPNLTGYFREYEQVVDGVQRGYHKPIMIAGGLGQID
;
A
#
# COMPACT_ATOMS: atom_id res chain seq x y z
N MET A 1 -18.36 -11.26 -14.97
CA MET A 1 -18.37 -12.69 -14.57
C MET A 1 -19.52 -12.86 -13.60
N SER A 2 -20.33 -13.92 -13.76
CA SER A 2 -21.45 -14.24 -12.87
C SER A 2 -20.94 -14.60 -11.46
N ALA A 3 -21.79 -14.46 -10.46
CA ALA A 3 -21.58 -14.98 -9.11
C ALA A 3 -21.00 -16.41 -9.13
N PRO A 4 -20.20 -16.80 -8.13
CA PRO A 4 -19.60 -18.13 -8.10
C PRO A 4 -20.69 -19.20 -8.27
N SER A 5 -20.54 -20.05 -9.27
CA SER A 5 -21.49 -21.14 -9.58
C SER A 5 -21.55 -22.22 -8.49
N LEU A 6 -20.59 -22.20 -7.54
CA LEU A 6 -20.49 -23.08 -6.39
C LEU A 6 -20.48 -22.24 -5.11
N PRO A 7 -21.17 -22.69 -4.04
CA PRO A 7 -21.22 -21.95 -2.79
C PRO A 7 -19.83 -21.84 -2.16
N VAL A 8 -19.45 -20.61 -1.83
CA VAL A 8 -18.27 -20.34 -0.99
C VAL A 8 -18.62 -20.71 0.45
N PHE A 9 -17.67 -21.25 1.18
CA PHE A 9 -17.87 -21.57 2.60
C PHE A 9 -16.79 -20.93 3.47
N ALA A 10 -17.11 -20.73 4.74
CA ALA A 10 -16.20 -20.13 5.71
C ALA A 10 -15.49 -21.20 6.55
N VAL A 11 -14.24 -20.94 6.89
CA VAL A 11 -13.45 -21.66 7.89
C VAL A 11 -13.02 -20.64 8.95
N PHE A 12 -13.37 -20.88 10.20
CA PHE A 12 -13.12 -19.98 11.31
C PHE A 12 -11.77 -20.31 11.93
N GLY A 13 -10.85 -19.39 11.84
CA GLY A 13 -9.47 -19.54 12.32
C GLY A 13 -9.24 -19.00 13.72
N SER A 14 -7.98 -19.00 14.10
CA SER A 14 -7.50 -18.51 15.40
C SER A 14 -7.58 -16.98 15.54
N THR A 15 -7.24 -16.48 16.72
CA THR A 15 -7.14 -15.05 17.02
C THR A 15 -6.21 -14.32 16.03
N ALA A 16 -6.71 -13.24 15.42
CA ALA A 16 -5.98 -12.50 14.40
C ALA A 16 -4.84 -11.63 14.98
N HIS A 17 -4.95 -11.21 16.21
CA HIS A 17 -3.98 -10.35 16.88
C HIS A 17 -3.62 -10.85 18.27
N SER A 18 -2.38 -10.57 18.70
CA SER A 18 -1.97 -10.81 20.08
C SER A 18 -2.77 -9.95 21.06
N GLU A 19 -2.88 -10.39 22.29
CA GLU A 19 -3.51 -9.66 23.39
C GLU A 19 -2.97 -8.22 23.51
N PHE A 20 -1.65 -8.06 23.44
CA PHE A 20 -0.99 -6.75 23.49
C PHE A 20 -1.49 -5.81 22.38
N ARG A 21 -1.61 -6.31 21.15
CA ARG A 21 -2.10 -5.51 20.02
C ARG A 21 -3.57 -5.19 20.15
N LEU A 22 -4.39 -6.13 20.60
CA LEU A 22 -5.81 -5.90 20.86
C LEU A 22 -6.04 -4.82 21.93
N GLN A 23 -5.26 -4.83 23.00
CA GLN A 23 -5.34 -3.80 24.03
C GLN A 23 -4.91 -2.42 23.51
N ALA A 24 -3.89 -2.36 22.64
CA ALA A 24 -3.49 -1.10 22.02
C ALA A 24 -4.60 -0.54 21.10
N LEU A 25 -5.21 -1.39 20.27
CA LEU A 25 -6.35 -1.02 19.42
C LEU A 25 -7.58 -0.63 20.25
N LEU A 26 -7.85 -1.37 21.34
CA LEU A 26 -8.98 -1.06 22.23
C LEU A 26 -8.89 0.35 22.80
N ARG A 27 -7.71 0.81 23.22
CA ARG A 27 -7.52 2.19 23.71
C ARG A 27 -7.86 3.23 22.64
N GLN A 28 -7.50 2.98 21.38
CA GLN A 28 -7.83 3.87 20.27
C GLN A 28 -9.35 3.83 19.97
N VAL A 29 -9.94 2.66 19.96
CA VAL A 29 -11.40 2.48 19.78
C VAL A 29 -12.18 3.17 20.90
N GLN A 30 -11.74 3.06 22.15
CA GLN A 30 -12.39 3.72 23.29
C GLN A 30 -12.33 5.24 23.23
N ALA A 31 -11.34 5.82 22.53
CA ALA A 31 -11.29 7.28 22.34
C ALA A 31 -12.42 7.78 21.42
N VAL A 32 -12.91 6.97 20.48
CA VAL A 32 -14.00 7.35 19.55
C VAL A 32 -15.33 6.69 19.90
N ALA A 33 -15.31 5.57 20.61
CA ALA A 33 -16.49 4.83 21.06
C ALA A 33 -16.30 4.35 22.52
N PRO A 34 -16.49 5.24 23.51
CA PRO A 34 -16.16 4.96 24.93
C PRO A 34 -16.93 3.78 25.54
N ARG A 35 -18.04 3.38 24.91
CA ARG A 35 -18.87 2.25 25.37
C ARG A 35 -18.26 0.89 25.05
N VAL A 36 -17.21 0.80 24.26
CA VAL A 36 -16.54 -0.46 23.92
C VAL A 36 -15.66 -0.87 25.12
N GLN A 37 -15.96 -2.02 25.70
CA GLN A 37 -15.23 -2.56 26.85
C GLN A 37 -14.12 -3.52 26.44
N ALA A 38 -14.34 -4.29 25.38
CA ALA A 38 -13.36 -5.25 24.88
C ALA A 38 -13.46 -5.38 23.36
N LEU A 39 -12.33 -5.74 22.75
CA LEU A 39 -12.20 -6.02 21.33
C LEU A 39 -11.67 -7.45 21.18
N GLN A 40 -12.39 -8.26 20.44
CA GLN A 40 -11.97 -9.61 20.05
C GLN A 40 -11.68 -9.62 18.56
N SER A 41 -10.71 -10.40 18.12
CA SER A 41 -10.44 -10.56 16.69
C SER A 41 -10.13 -12.00 16.34
N ARG A 42 -10.56 -12.43 15.16
CA ARG A 42 -10.18 -13.73 14.60
C ARG A 42 -10.03 -13.64 13.09
N HIS A 43 -9.27 -14.56 12.52
CA HIS A 43 -9.29 -14.76 11.08
C HIS A 43 -10.48 -15.61 10.67
N VAL A 44 -11.09 -15.26 9.55
CA VAL A 44 -12.09 -16.10 8.88
C VAL A 44 -11.62 -16.28 7.44
N TYR A 45 -11.50 -17.53 7.02
CA TYR A 45 -11.08 -17.89 5.69
C TYR A 45 -12.28 -18.25 4.85
N TRP A 46 -12.41 -17.62 3.70
CA TRP A 46 -13.43 -17.91 2.73
C TRP A 46 -12.86 -18.75 1.62
N VAL A 47 -13.49 -19.88 1.31
CA VAL A 47 -12.98 -20.88 0.36
C VAL A 47 -13.95 -21.01 -0.80
N TRP A 48 -13.45 -20.81 -2.00
CA TRP A 48 -14.16 -21.07 -3.25
C TRP A 48 -13.67 -22.39 -3.85
N PRO A 49 -14.48 -23.46 -3.83
CA PRO A 49 -14.08 -24.77 -4.32
C PRO A 49 -14.11 -24.85 -5.84
N GLN A 50 -13.38 -25.82 -6.42
CA GLN A 50 -13.43 -26.14 -7.85
C GLN A 50 -14.69 -26.98 -8.21
N HIS A 51 -15.15 -27.80 -7.28
CA HIS A 51 -16.37 -28.60 -7.32
C HIS A 51 -16.97 -28.71 -5.91
N PRO A 52 -18.20 -29.21 -5.72
CA PRO A 52 -18.72 -29.42 -4.37
C PRO A 52 -17.82 -30.37 -3.58
N LEU A 53 -17.31 -29.89 -2.41
CA LEU A 53 -16.39 -30.67 -1.59
C LEU A 53 -17.15 -31.63 -0.67
N GLY A 54 -16.68 -32.85 -0.57
CA GLY A 54 -17.11 -33.82 0.44
C GLY A 54 -16.61 -33.44 1.84
N ALA A 55 -17.19 -34.05 2.89
CA ALA A 55 -16.85 -33.76 4.28
C ALA A 55 -15.33 -33.96 4.58
N ALA A 56 -14.70 -34.96 3.99
CA ALA A 56 -13.27 -35.21 4.15
C ALA A 56 -12.40 -34.11 3.52
N GLU A 57 -12.78 -33.61 2.35
CA GLU A 57 -12.07 -32.52 1.66
C GLU A 57 -12.24 -31.20 2.42
N GLN A 58 -13.46 -30.91 2.91
CA GLN A 58 -13.70 -29.72 3.73
C GLN A 58 -12.89 -29.77 5.03
N ALA A 59 -12.83 -30.93 5.70
CA ALA A 59 -12.00 -31.12 6.89
C ALA A 59 -10.51 -30.94 6.60
N ALA A 60 -10.03 -31.43 5.44
CA ALA A 60 -8.63 -31.24 5.02
C ALA A 60 -8.31 -29.75 4.76
N VAL A 61 -9.23 -29.01 4.13
CA VAL A 61 -9.08 -27.55 3.92
C VAL A 61 -9.07 -26.83 5.29
N ALA A 62 -9.97 -27.17 6.20
CA ALA A 62 -10.03 -26.57 7.52
C ALA A 62 -8.74 -26.85 8.33
N ALA A 63 -8.22 -28.08 8.26
CA ALA A 63 -6.96 -28.44 8.88
C ALA A 63 -5.75 -27.67 8.30
N LEU A 64 -5.69 -27.50 6.97
CA LEU A 64 -4.63 -26.71 6.32
C LEU A 64 -4.67 -25.23 6.77
N LEU A 65 -5.86 -24.69 7.01
CA LEU A 65 -6.06 -23.30 7.42
C LEU A 65 -6.02 -23.11 8.94
N ASP A 66 -5.72 -24.16 9.71
CA ASP A 66 -5.75 -24.17 11.18
C ASP A 66 -7.07 -23.58 11.73
N GLY A 67 -8.19 -24.10 11.22
CA GLY A 67 -9.51 -23.55 11.53
C GLY A 67 -10.61 -24.62 11.61
N GLN A 68 -11.82 -24.17 11.90
CA GLN A 68 -13.01 -25.00 12.10
C GLN A 68 -14.11 -24.62 11.09
N LEU A 69 -14.93 -25.59 10.69
CA LEU A 69 -16.04 -25.37 9.74
C LEU A 69 -17.27 -24.77 10.42
N GLN A 70 -17.39 -24.87 11.72
CA GLN A 70 -18.48 -24.32 12.52
C GLN A 70 -18.03 -23.07 13.26
N ASP A 71 -18.94 -22.10 13.38
CA ASP A 71 -18.71 -20.91 14.18
C ASP A 71 -18.98 -21.24 15.66
N ASP A 72 -17.92 -21.44 16.42
CA ASP A 72 -17.98 -21.74 17.87
C ASP A 72 -18.22 -20.48 18.73
N ALA A 73 -18.41 -19.33 18.11
CA ALA A 73 -18.62 -18.11 18.87
C ALA A 73 -19.94 -18.19 19.65
N PRO A 74 -19.91 -17.95 20.97
CA PRO A 74 -21.10 -17.96 21.80
C PRO A 74 -22.14 -16.98 21.22
N GLU A 75 -23.41 -17.38 21.19
CA GLU A 75 -24.52 -16.55 20.72
C GLU A 75 -24.65 -15.24 21.53
N GLU A 76 -24.14 -15.26 22.78
CA GLU A 76 -24.06 -14.10 23.66
C GLU A 76 -22.99 -13.07 23.25
N ALA A 77 -22.05 -13.41 22.36
CA ALA A 77 -21.08 -12.50 21.77
C ALA A 77 -21.66 -11.71 20.58
N ALA A 78 -22.98 -11.56 20.50
CA ALA A 78 -23.70 -10.86 19.44
C ALA A 78 -23.63 -9.32 19.59
N GLY A 79 -22.43 -8.78 19.84
CA GLY A 79 -22.16 -7.35 19.75
C GLY A 79 -21.93 -6.89 18.30
N PRO A 80 -21.81 -5.58 18.09
CA PRO A 80 -21.44 -5.03 16.80
C PRO A 80 -20.15 -5.64 16.30
N ARG A 81 -20.04 -5.85 15.00
CA ARG A 81 -18.84 -6.40 14.37
C ARG A 81 -18.32 -5.48 13.27
N VAL A 82 -17.01 -5.55 13.06
CA VAL A 82 -16.33 -4.97 11.90
C VAL A 82 -15.60 -6.10 11.19
N VAL A 83 -15.94 -6.35 9.94
CA VAL A 83 -15.28 -7.34 9.09
C VAL A 83 -14.36 -6.59 8.14
N VAL A 84 -13.08 -6.77 8.32
CA VAL A 84 -12.04 -6.19 7.47
C VAL A 84 -11.64 -7.23 6.44
N MET A 85 -11.73 -6.86 5.17
CA MET A 85 -11.48 -7.76 4.05
C MET A 85 -10.61 -7.06 3.00
N PRO A 86 -9.91 -7.80 2.13
CA PRO A 86 -9.22 -7.21 0.99
C PRO A 86 -10.15 -6.32 0.16
N ARG A 87 -9.58 -5.31 -0.49
CA ARG A 87 -10.36 -4.41 -1.34
C ARG A 87 -11.16 -5.20 -2.38
N LEU A 88 -12.45 -4.93 -2.46
CA LEU A 88 -13.34 -5.60 -3.41
C LEU A 88 -12.85 -5.42 -4.86
N GLY A 89 -12.88 -6.50 -5.63
CA GLY A 89 -12.39 -6.51 -7.02
C GLY A 89 -10.89 -6.78 -7.15
N THR A 90 -10.18 -7.04 -6.04
CA THR A 90 -8.76 -7.42 -6.05
C THR A 90 -8.56 -8.85 -5.55
N VAL A 91 -7.38 -9.40 -5.81
CA VAL A 91 -6.90 -10.65 -5.20
C VAL A 91 -5.75 -10.28 -4.26
N SER A 92 -5.87 -10.63 -2.98
CA SER A 92 -4.81 -10.31 -2.03
C SER A 92 -3.54 -11.14 -2.30
N PRO A 93 -2.33 -10.61 -2.00
CA PRO A 93 -1.10 -11.39 -2.09
C PRO A 93 -1.14 -12.63 -1.20
N TRP A 94 -1.80 -12.54 -0.04
CA TRP A 94 -2.03 -13.67 0.85
C TRP A 94 -2.88 -14.75 0.18
N ALA A 95 -3.97 -14.37 -0.49
CA ALA A 95 -4.87 -15.30 -1.19
C ALA A 95 -4.16 -16.08 -2.29
N SER A 96 -3.32 -15.41 -3.09
CA SER A 96 -2.53 -16.06 -4.13
C SER A 96 -1.64 -17.15 -3.53
N LYS A 97 -0.90 -16.82 -2.47
CA LYS A 97 -0.02 -17.77 -1.81
C LYS A 97 -0.76 -18.92 -1.11
N ALA A 98 -1.84 -18.61 -0.39
CA ALA A 98 -2.65 -19.62 0.29
C ALA A 98 -3.30 -20.59 -0.70
N THR A 99 -3.78 -20.09 -1.84
CA THR A 99 -4.35 -20.90 -2.92
C THR A 99 -3.29 -21.81 -3.54
N ASP A 100 -2.09 -21.31 -3.81
CA ASP A 100 -0.97 -22.13 -4.32
C ASP A 100 -0.59 -23.24 -3.35
N ILE A 101 -0.55 -22.95 -2.04
CA ILE A 101 -0.27 -23.96 -1.02
C ILE A 101 -1.36 -25.03 -1.00
N ALA A 102 -2.64 -24.63 -1.07
CA ALA A 102 -3.75 -25.56 -1.11
C ALA A 102 -3.67 -26.50 -2.34
N HIS A 103 -3.32 -25.95 -3.52
CA HIS A 103 -3.09 -26.73 -4.73
C HIS A 103 -1.92 -27.72 -4.57
N ASN A 104 -0.81 -27.29 -3.97
CA ASN A 104 0.34 -28.15 -3.71
C ASN A 104 0.01 -29.28 -2.72
N CYS A 105 -0.98 -29.06 -1.85
CA CYS A 105 -1.52 -30.10 -0.97
C CYS A 105 -2.60 -30.97 -1.64
N GLY A 106 -2.85 -30.79 -2.93
CA GLY A 106 -3.86 -31.57 -3.68
C GLY A 106 -5.30 -31.22 -3.36
N LEU A 107 -5.58 -30.05 -2.76
CA LEU A 107 -6.93 -29.62 -2.40
C LEU A 107 -7.62 -28.94 -3.59
N PRO A 108 -8.87 -29.31 -3.93
CA PRO A 108 -9.58 -28.81 -5.12
C PRO A 108 -10.27 -27.47 -4.81
N VAL A 109 -9.49 -26.42 -4.56
CA VAL A 109 -9.97 -25.05 -4.34
C VAL A 109 -9.60 -24.16 -5.52
N ARG A 110 -10.48 -23.21 -5.86
CA ARG A 110 -10.18 -22.16 -6.85
C ARG A 110 -9.44 -20.99 -6.22
N ARG A 111 -9.89 -20.62 -5.01
CA ARG A 111 -9.32 -19.46 -4.32
C ARG A 111 -9.67 -19.53 -2.84
N VAL A 112 -8.71 -19.10 -2.01
CA VAL A 112 -8.89 -18.88 -0.58
C VAL A 112 -8.62 -17.42 -0.28
N GLU A 113 -9.53 -16.76 0.43
CA GLU A 113 -9.35 -15.39 0.94
C GLU A 113 -9.43 -15.36 2.45
N ARG A 114 -8.68 -14.44 3.06
CA ARG A 114 -8.68 -14.22 4.51
C ARG A 114 -9.29 -12.86 4.82
N VAL A 115 -10.21 -12.85 5.78
CA VAL A 115 -10.76 -11.63 6.38
C VAL A 115 -10.48 -11.64 7.87
N THR A 116 -10.50 -10.46 8.48
CA THR A 116 -10.40 -10.31 9.94
C THR A 116 -11.76 -9.86 10.47
N GLU A 117 -12.36 -10.67 11.33
CA GLU A 117 -13.57 -10.28 12.07
C GLU A 117 -13.16 -9.68 13.41
N TYR A 118 -13.60 -8.46 13.67
CA TYR A 118 -13.54 -7.82 14.99
C TYR A 118 -14.94 -7.84 15.61
N ARG A 119 -15.02 -8.24 16.86
CA ARG A 119 -16.25 -8.19 17.68
C ARG A 119 -16.07 -7.17 18.78
N LEU A 120 -17.02 -6.26 18.93
CA LEU A 120 -17.02 -5.19 19.90
C LEU A 120 -17.90 -5.59 21.08
N VAL A 121 -17.31 -5.74 22.25
CA VAL A 121 -18.07 -5.97 23.48
C VAL A 121 -18.45 -4.62 24.07
N LEU A 122 -19.73 -4.34 24.13
CA LEU A 122 -20.24 -3.05 24.62
C LEU A 122 -20.69 -3.14 26.08
N GLN A 123 -20.50 -2.03 26.81
CA GLN A 123 -21.09 -1.86 28.14
C GLN A 123 -22.61 -1.90 28.04
N GLN A 124 -23.23 -2.79 28.78
CA GLN A 124 -24.70 -2.79 28.91
C GLN A 124 -25.13 -1.48 29.56
N ARG A 125 -26.05 -0.75 28.91
CA ARG A 125 -26.74 0.35 29.58
C ARG A 125 -27.54 -0.22 30.75
N LEU A 126 -27.19 0.14 31.96
CA LEU A 126 -28.07 -0.02 33.12
C LEU A 126 -29.28 0.88 32.90
N VAL A 127 -30.34 0.32 32.35
CA VAL A 127 -31.63 1.02 32.19
C VAL A 127 -32.25 1.11 33.57
N GLN A 128 -32.13 2.24 34.24
CA GLN A 128 -32.90 2.56 35.42
C GLN A 128 -34.37 2.74 35.01
N GLY A 129 -35.17 1.68 35.20
CA GLY A 129 -36.62 1.76 35.02
C GLY A 129 -37.26 0.41 34.78
N LEU A 130 -38.00 -0.10 35.76
CA LEU A 130 -38.72 -1.39 35.75
C LEU A 130 -39.71 -1.53 34.58
N LEU A 131 -40.15 -0.47 33.92
CA LEU A 131 -41.11 -0.47 32.82
C LEU A 131 -40.48 -0.67 31.43
N GLN A 132 -39.20 -0.31 31.20
CA GLN A 132 -38.53 -0.51 29.92
C GLN A 132 -38.02 -1.94 29.70
N GLY A 133 -37.73 -2.68 30.78
CA GLY A 133 -37.33 -4.07 30.70
C GLY A 133 -38.39 -5.02 30.18
N VAL A 134 -39.68 -4.64 30.29
CA VAL A 134 -40.82 -5.43 29.78
C VAL A 134 -41.04 -5.15 28.28
N VAL A 135 -40.82 -3.91 27.82
CA VAL A 135 -40.97 -3.52 26.42
C VAL A 135 -39.81 -4.11 25.57
N GLN A 136 -38.61 -4.24 26.14
CA GLN A 136 -37.47 -4.83 25.44
C GLN A 136 -37.55 -6.37 25.29
N ARG A 137 -38.26 -7.05 26.19
CA ARG A 137 -38.56 -8.50 26.07
C ARG A 137 -39.65 -8.82 25.03
N LEU A 138 -40.47 -7.85 24.65
CA LEU A 138 -41.53 -7.99 23.66
C LEU A 138 -41.14 -7.57 22.24
N ALA A 139 -40.13 -6.70 22.11
CA ALA A 139 -39.50 -6.34 20.83
C ALA A 139 -38.20 -7.12 20.74
N GLY A 140 -38.18 -8.27 20.08
CA GLY A 140 -37.02 -9.17 19.96
C GLY A 140 -35.67 -8.42 20.06
N SER A 141 -34.89 -8.70 21.09
CA SER A 141 -33.75 -7.90 21.55
C SER A 141 -32.67 -7.79 20.49
N ALA A 142 -32.65 -6.68 19.75
CA ALA A 142 -31.42 -6.24 19.10
C ALA A 142 -30.39 -5.97 20.21
N GLY A 143 -29.25 -6.64 20.18
CA GLY A 143 -28.14 -6.40 21.13
C GLY A 143 -27.70 -4.94 21.16
N PRO A 144 -26.85 -4.54 22.12
CA PRO A 144 -26.34 -3.17 22.19
C PRO A 144 -25.62 -2.80 20.89
N THR A 145 -25.96 -1.67 20.29
CA THR A 145 -25.39 -1.17 19.03
C THR A 145 -24.61 0.12 19.26
N LEU A 146 -23.63 0.40 18.43
CA LEU A 146 -23.00 1.71 18.27
C LEU A 146 -23.88 2.56 17.32
N ASP A 147 -23.78 3.88 17.43
CA ASP A 147 -24.38 4.71 16.41
C ASP A 147 -23.55 4.66 15.09
N PRO A 148 -24.12 5.08 13.96
CA PRO A 148 -23.43 4.98 12.66
C PRO A 148 -22.12 5.78 12.60
N GLN A 149 -22.00 6.89 13.32
CA GLN A 149 -20.79 7.73 13.34
C GLN A 149 -19.70 7.04 14.18
N GLU A 150 -20.06 6.51 15.37
CA GLU A 150 -19.16 5.73 16.19
C GLU A 150 -18.66 4.50 15.41
N MET A 151 -19.56 3.78 14.71
CA MET A 151 -19.20 2.60 13.92
C MET A 151 -18.25 2.96 12.77
N ALA A 152 -18.50 4.04 12.03
CA ALA A 152 -17.61 4.51 10.98
C ALA A 152 -16.23 4.93 11.51
N ALA A 153 -16.19 5.60 12.66
CA ALA A 153 -14.93 5.97 13.31
C ALA A 153 -14.14 4.75 13.77
N VAL A 154 -14.80 3.76 14.38
CA VAL A 154 -14.17 2.48 14.77
C VAL A 154 -13.66 1.72 13.54
N ALA A 155 -14.46 1.60 12.49
CA ALA A 155 -14.04 0.94 11.26
C ALA A 155 -12.81 1.63 10.65
N GLY A 156 -12.76 2.98 10.69
CA GLY A 156 -11.61 3.76 10.22
C GLY A 156 -10.30 3.48 10.96
N LEU A 157 -10.36 3.02 12.23
CA LEU A 157 -9.19 2.64 13.02
C LEU A 157 -8.75 1.18 12.80
N LEU A 158 -9.64 0.32 12.31
CA LEU A 158 -9.42 -1.12 12.22
C LEU A 158 -9.01 -1.60 10.82
N HIS A 159 -9.04 -0.74 9.79
CA HIS A 159 -8.69 -1.14 8.42
C HIS A 159 -7.79 -0.14 7.72
N ASP A 160 -7.06 -0.61 6.73
CA ASP A 160 -6.29 0.21 5.80
C ASP A 160 -7.18 0.65 4.61
N ARG A 161 -7.38 1.96 4.47
CA ARG A 161 -8.26 2.52 3.42
C ARG A 161 -7.78 2.23 1.98
N MET A 162 -6.50 1.95 1.77
CA MET A 162 -5.95 1.71 0.45
C MET A 162 -6.14 0.27 -0.01
N THR A 163 -5.99 -0.68 0.90
CA THR A 163 -5.89 -2.10 0.58
C THR A 163 -7.07 -2.92 1.07
N GLU A 164 -7.92 -2.34 1.94
CA GLU A 164 -8.98 -3.05 2.61
C GLU A 164 -10.34 -2.37 2.45
N SER A 165 -11.37 -3.16 2.61
CA SER A 165 -12.77 -2.76 2.69
C SER A 165 -13.38 -3.26 3.99
N VAL A 166 -14.42 -2.62 4.48
CA VAL A 166 -15.10 -3.01 5.73
C VAL A 166 -16.57 -3.29 5.52
N SER A 167 -17.13 -4.17 6.36
CA SER A 167 -18.55 -4.45 6.44
C SER A 167 -18.93 -4.80 7.88
N GLU A 168 -20.17 -4.62 8.25
CA GLU A 168 -20.74 -5.09 9.53
C GLU A 168 -21.28 -6.53 9.42
N TYR A 169 -21.31 -7.08 8.22
CA TYR A 169 -21.85 -8.41 7.92
C TYR A 169 -20.76 -9.33 7.39
N LEU A 170 -20.54 -10.46 8.08
CA LEU A 170 -19.48 -11.42 7.73
C LEU A 170 -19.66 -12.00 6.32
N GLY A 171 -20.90 -12.28 5.91
CA GLY A 171 -21.22 -12.81 4.59
C GLY A 171 -20.91 -11.84 3.44
N ALA A 172 -20.66 -10.56 3.70
CA ALA A 172 -20.22 -9.60 2.67
C ALA A 172 -18.91 -10.03 1.99
N ALA A 173 -18.08 -10.84 2.66
CA ALA A 173 -16.83 -11.37 2.12
C ALA A 173 -17.05 -12.28 0.87
N VAL A 174 -18.26 -12.81 0.65
CA VAL A 174 -18.58 -13.57 -0.58
C VAL A 174 -18.37 -12.71 -1.83
N ALA A 175 -18.58 -11.39 -1.73
CA ALA A 175 -18.33 -10.44 -2.82
C ALA A 175 -16.86 -10.38 -3.29
N LEU A 176 -15.92 -10.89 -2.51
CA LEU A 176 -14.51 -11.03 -2.93
C LEU A 176 -14.34 -12.00 -4.12
N PHE A 177 -15.26 -12.92 -4.29
CA PHE A 177 -15.25 -13.95 -5.34
C PHE A 177 -16.12 -13.59 -6.54
N GLU A 178 -16.84 -12.46 -6.46
CA GLU A 178 -17.66 -11.97 -7.55
C GLU A 178 -16.82 -11.18 -8.54
N GLY A 179 -17.02 -11.44 -9.83
CA GLY A 179 -16.44 -10.62 -10.89
C GLY A 179 -17.21 -9.31 -10.98
N ARG A 180 -16.51 -8.19 -10.85
CA ARG A 180 -17.11 -6.88 -11.15
C ARG A 180 -17.20 -6.69 -12.66
N GLN A 181 -18.29 -6.10 -13.10
CA GLN A 181 -18.37 -5.58 -14.47
C GLN A 181 -17.43 -4.38 -14.58
N ALA A 182 -16.70 -4.31 -15.70
CA ALA A 182 -15.94 -3.12 -16.00
C ALA A 182 -16.85 -1.92 -16.16
N GLU A 183 -16.42 -0.76 -15.70
CA GLU A 183 -17.11 0.49 -16.00
C GLU A 183 -17.14 0.70 -17.52
N PRO A 184 -18.20 1.34 -18.05
CA PRO A 184 -18.25 1.67 -19.48
C PRO A 184 -17.08 2.55 -19.87
N LEU A 185 -16.50 2.29 -21.03
CA LEU A 185 -15.47 3.14 -21.61
C LEU A 185 -16.05 4.54 -21.85
N ALA A 186 -15.47 5.55 -21.21
CA ALA A 186 -15.83 6.94 -21.45
C ALA A 186 -14.99 7.53 -22.60
N THR A 187 -15.55 8.48 -23.32
CA THR A 187 -14.82 9.22 -24.39
C THR A 187 -15.00 10.71 -24.19
N VAL A 188 -13.98 11.50 -24.56
CA VAL A 188 -14.02 12.96 -24.53
C VAL A 188 -14.17 13.48 -25.95
N ASP A 189 -15.20 14.28 -26.19
CA ASP A 189 -15.47 14.80 -27.53
C ASP A 189 -14.51 15.93 -27.93
N VAL A 190 -13.31 15.55 -28.36
CA VAL A 190 -12.31 16.49 -28.89
C VAL A 190 -12.53 16.81 -30.36
N MET A 191 -13.36 16.04 -31.08
CA MET A 191 -13.65 16.30 -32.49
C MET A 191 -14.44 17.58 -32.65
N GLU A 192 -15.47 17.81 -31.83
CA GLU A 192 -16.30 19.01 -31.86
C GLU A 192 -15.90 20.01 -30.76
N GLY A 193 -15.73 19.55 -29.53
CA GLY A 193 -15.42 20.39 -28.35
C GLY A 193 -13.95 20.83 -28.24
N GLY A 194 -13.05 20.18 -28.95
CA GLY A 194 -11.64 20.56 -29.03
C GLY A 194 -10.95 20.67 -27.65
N HIS A 195 -10.16 21.73 -27.49
CA HIS A 195 -9.39 22.00 -26.27
C HIS A 195 -10.30 22.18 -25.04
N ALA A 196 -11.48 22.80 -25.19
CA ALA A 196 -12.38 23.04 -24.06
C ALA A 196 -12.90 21.73 -23.44
N ALA A 197 -13.30 20.76 -24.26
CA ALA A 197 -13.75 19.45 -23.78
C ALA A 197 -12.62 18.69 -23.06
N LEU A 198 -11.40 18.80 -23.59
CA LEU A 198 -10.24 18.16 -22.96
C LEU A 198 -9.83 18.84 -21.64
N HIS A 199 -9.94 20.18 -21.57
CA HIS A 199 -9.69 20.94 -20.35
C HIS A 199 -10.68 20.57 -19.23
N GLU A 200 -11.97 20.39 -19.56
CA GLU A 200 -12.97 19.92 -18.60
C GLU A 200 -12.64 18.50 -18.09
N ALA A 201 -12.33 17.57 -18.98
CA ALA A 201 -11.92 16.21 -18.60
C ALA A 201 -10.61 16.21 -17.78
N ASN A 202 -9.65 17.06 -18.12
CA ASN A 202 -8.41 17.25 -17.37
C ASN A 202 -8.67 17.64 -15.91
N ALA A 203 -9.59 18.58 -15.68
CA ALA A 203 -9.99 19.01 -14.35
C ALA A 203 -10.79 17.92 -13.60
N GLN A 204 -11.76 17.29 -14.27
CA GLN A 204 -12.63 16.27 -13.68
C GLN A 204 -11.88 15.01 -13.28
N TRP A 205 -10.94 14.56 -14.10
CA TRP A 205 -10.20 13.31 -13.89
C TRP A 205 -8.82 13.51 -13.26
N GLY A 206 -8.42 14.75 -13.01
CA GLY A 206 -7.14 15.07 -12.37
C GLY A 206 -5.93 14.63 -13.20
N LEU A 207 -5.98 14.77 -14.53
CA LEU A 207 -4.93 14.30 -15.43
C LEU A 207 -3.65 15.12 -15.34
N ALA A 208 -3.73 16.37 -14.85
CA ALA A 208 -2.60 17.31 -14.74
C ALA A 208 -1.86 17.57 -16.06
N LEU A 209 -2.61 17.61 -17.16
CA LEU A 209 -2.09 17.97 -18.48
C LEU A 209 -1.86 19.48 -18.59
N SER A 210 -0.75 19.87 -19.22
CA SER A 210 -0.49 21.27 -19.60
C SER A 210 -1.28 21.65 -20.86
N ASP A 211 -1.41 22.97 -21.13
CA ASP A 211 -2.09 23.46 -22.31
C ASP A 211 -1.43 22.94 -23.60
N ASP A 212 -0.10 22.90 -23.67
CA ASP A 212 0.64 22.37 -24.82
C ASP A 212 0.37 20.86 -25.04
N GLU A 213 0.23 20.11 -23.97
CA GLU A 213 -0.11 18.67 -24.03
C GLU A 213 -1.56 18.46 -24.49
N MET A 214 -2.48 19.30 -24.01
CA MET A 214 -3.87 19.28 -24.48
C MET A 214 -3.98 19.65 -25.95
N ASP A 215 -3.26 20.68 -26.41
CA ASP A 215 -3.20 21.07 -27.83
C ASP A 215 -2.61 19.95 -28.71
N TYR A 216 -1.57 19.28 -28.21
CA TYR A 216 -1.01 18.11 -28.89
C TYR A 216 -2.06 16.99 -29.04
N LEU A 217 -2.74 16.64 -27.95
CA LEU A 217 -3.76 15.58 -27.97
C LEU A 217 -4.91 15.92 -28.91
N VAL A 218 -5.42 17.15 -28.89
CA VAL A 218 -6.48 17.60 -29.79
C VAL A 218 -6.05 17.43 -31.26
N ARG A 219 -4.84 17.86 -31.60
CA ARG A 219 -4.31 17.68 -32.97
C ARG A 219 -4.17 16.20 -33.33
N ALA A 220 -3.62 15.39 -32.45
CA ALA A 220 -3.38 13.98 -32.69
C ALA A 220 -4.71 13.21 -32.92
N PHE A 221 -5.71 13.41 -32.05
CA PHE A 221 -7.00 12.73 -32.20
C PHE A 221 -7.82 13.22 -33.36
N LYS A 222 -7.72 14.52 -33.74
CA LYS A 222 -8.30 15.03 -34.98
C LYS A 222 -7.66 14.38 -36.21
N GLN A 223 -6.34 14.15 -36.22
CA GLN A 223 -5.67 13.38 -37.28
C GLN A 223 -6.12 11.92 -37.34
N LEU A 224 -6.37 11.30 -36.18
CA LEU A 224 -6.89 9.94 -36.10
C LEU A 224 -8.37 9.82 -36.48
N GLY A 225 -9.10 10.94 -36.58
CA GLY A 225 -10.51 11.00 -36.97
C GLY A 225 -11.45 10.40 -35.92
N ARG A 226 -11.06 10.39 -34.63
CA ARG A 226 -11.86 9.86 -33.55
C ARG A 226 -11.61 10.56 -32.21
N ASN A 227 -12.52 10.39 -31.29
CA ASN A 227 -12.37 10.87 -29.92
C ASN A 227 -11.45 9.96 -29.07
N PRO A 228 -10.68 10.53 -28.11
CA PRO A 228 -9.93 9.74 -27.13
C PRO A 228 -10.85 9.09 -26.10
N SER A 229 -10.44 7.90 -25.64
CA SER A 229 -11.02 7.28 -24.47
C SER A 229 -10.39 7.79 -23.16
N ASP A 230 -11.07 7.58 -22.03
CA ASP A 230 -10.57 7.83 -20.69
C ASP A 230 -9.25 7.10 -20.44
N VAL A 231 -9.15 5.83 -20.85
CA VAL A 231 -7.94 5.02 -20.72
C VAL A 231 -6.76 5.63 -21.47
N GLU A 232 -6.98 6.08 -22.73
CA GLU A 232 -5.92 6.69 -23.53
C GLU A 232 -5.44 8.01 -22.92
N LEU A 233 -6.34 8.83 -22.42
CA LEU A 233 -5.99 10.08 -21.74
C LEU A 233 -5.24 9.82 -20.43
N MET A 234 -5.69 8.85 -19.64
CA MET A 234 -5.01 8.45 -18.41
C MET A 234 -3.62 7.89 -18.69
N MET A 235 -3.46 7.04 -19.70
CA MET A 235 -2.15 6.49 -20.11
C MET A 235 -1.20 7.61 -20.56
N PHE A 236 -1.69 8.56 -21.36
CA PHE A 236 -0.90 9.70 -21.79
C PHE A 236 -0.46 10.57 -20.61
N ALA A 237 -1.41 10.88 -19.70
CA ALA A 237 -1.14 11.66 -18.50
C ALA A 237 -0.08 11.00 -17.63
N GLN A 238 -0.17 9.69 -17.42
CA GLN A 238 0.81 8.92 -16.63
C GLN A 238 2.18 8.89 -17.32
N ALA A 239 2.22 8.60 -18.63
CA ALA A 239 3.46 8.55 -19.40
C ALA A 239 4.18 9.89 -19.45
N ASN A 240 3.43 11.00 -19.44
CA ASN A 240 3.98 12.37 -19.44
C ASN A 240 4.05 13.01 -18.05
N SER A 241 3.74 12.26 -16.99
CA SER A 241 3.83 12.78 -15.61
C SER A 241 5.26 13.15 -15.23
N GLU A 242 5.41 13.97 -14.18
CA GLU A 242 6.72 14.28 -13.62
C GLU A 242 7.44 13.02 -13.16
N HIS A 243 6.69 12.01 -12.69
CA HIS A 243 7.23 10.71 -12.29
C HIS A 243 7.95 9.98 -13.44
N CYS A 244 7.36 9.96 -14.64
CA CYS A 244 7.93 9.24 -15.79
C CYS A 244 8.88 10.10 -16.64
N ARG A 245 8.53 11.35 -16.90
CA ARG A 245 9.30 12.24 -17.80
C ARG A 245 10.23 13.22 -17.08
N HIS A 246 10.01 13.47 -15.80
CA HIS A 246 10.77 14.47 -15.06
C HIS A 246 10.84 15.84 -15.76
N LYS A 247 9.69 16.37 -16.14
CA LYS A 247 9.59 17.60 -16.95
C LYS A 247 10.30 18.77 -16.29
N ILE A 248 10.13 18.96 -14.97
CA ILE A 248 10.76 20.03 -14.22
C ILE A 248 12.28 19.84 -14.16
N PHE A 249 12.77 18.64 -13.89
CA PHE A 249 14.21 18.36 -13.83
C PHE A 249 14.89 18.42 -15.19
N ASN A 250 14.16 18.19 -16.28
CA ASN A 250 14.66 18.33 -17.65
C ASN A 250 14.37 19.72 -18.26
N ALA A 251 13.63 20.59 -17.57
CA ALA A 251 13.25 21.89 -18.09
C ALA A 251 14.47 22.82 -18.29
N GLU A 252 14.34 23.74 -19.22
CA GLU A 252 15.24 24.88 -19.36
C GLU A 252 15.00 25.90 -18.24
N PHE A 253 16.04 26.45 -17.66
CA PHE A 253 15.97 27.44 -16.61
C PHE A 253 16.24 28.84 -17.15
N THR A 254 15.42 29.79 -16.71
CA THR A 254 15.69 31.22 -16.88
C THR A 254 15.77 31.85 -15.49
N ILE A 255 16.94 32.38 -15.13
CA ILE A 255 17.18 33.08 -13.85
C ILE A 255 17.46 34.52 -14.16
N ASP A 256 16.67 35.45 -13.61
CA ASP A 256 16.76 36.90 -13.84
C ASP A 256 16.79 37.28 -15.33
N GLY A 257 16.01 36.60 -16.15
CA GLY A 257 15.93 36.80 -17.59
C GLY A 257 17.07 36.18 -18.42
N ILE A 258 17.99 35.46 -17.78
CA ILE A 258 19.13 34.80 -18.43
C ILE A 258 18.88 33.29 -18.49
N GLY A 259 18.84 32.76 -19.73
CA GLY A 259 18.74 31.32 -19.95
C GLY A 259 19.97 30.58 -19.42
N GLN A 260 19.76 29.53 -18.65
CA GLN A 260 20.82 28.70 -18.07
C GLN A 260 21.24 27.59 -19.06
N PRO A 261 22.54 27.24 -19.11
CA PRO A 261 23.04 26.29 -20.13
C PRO A 261 22.65 24.84 -19.86
N HIS A 262 22.17 24.53 -18.67
CA HIS A 262 21.89 23.15 -18.25
C HIS A 262 20.57 23.02 -17.49
N SER A 263 19.81 21.95 -17.75
CA SER A 263 18.73 21.49 -16.89
C SER A 263 19.28 20.94 -15.58
N MET A 264 18.42 20.74 -14.58
CA MET A 264 18.84 20.11 -13.30
C MET A 264 19.47 18.74 -13.52
N PHE A 265 18.88 17.88 -14.36
CA PHE A 265 19.50 16.59 -14.69
C PHE A 265 20.84 16.72 -15.42
N ALA A 266 20.98 17.70 -16.29
CA ALA A 266 22.26 17.95 -16.94
C ALA A 266 23.34 18.36 -15.91
N MET A 267 22.98 19.16 -14.90
CA MET A 267 23.87 19.52 -13.79
C MET A 267 24.26 18.31 -12.93
N ILE A 268 23.30 17.44 -12.60
CA ILE A 268 23.57 16.20 -11.84
C ILE A 268 24.52 15.28 -12.63
N ARG A 269 24.23 15.04 -13.90
CA ARG A 269 25.07 14.20 -14.77
C ARG A 269 26.45 14.79 -15.04
N HIS A 270 26.58 16.10 -14.92
CA HIS A 270 27.87 16.79 -15.09
C HIS A 270 28.88 16.33 -14.05
N THR A 271 28.46 16.02 -12.82
CA THR A 271 29.35 15.48 -11.78
C THR A 271 30.00 14.19 -12.23
N GLU A 272 29.22 13.24 -12.73
CA GLU A 272 29.73 11.97 -13.25
C GLU A 272 30.62 12.17 -14.49
N LYS A 273 30.22 13.04 -15.40
CA LYS A 273 31.02 13.38 -16.60
C LYS A 273 32.37 13.96 -16.24
N THR A 274 32.45 14.74 -15.18
CA THR A 274 33.68 15.44 -14.76
C THR A 274 34.58 14.56 -13.89
N SER A 275 34.01 13.68 -13.10
CA SER A 275 34.68 12.82 -12.13
C SER A 275 34.16 11.38 -12.17
N PRO A 276 34.40 10.65 -13.26
CA PRO A 276 33.89 9.28 -13.46
C PRO A 276 34.73 8.20 -12.76
N GLN A 277 35.78 8.57 -12.06
CA GLN A 277 36.68 7.62 -11.41
C GLN A 277 35.90 6.81 -10.37
N HIS A 278 36.10 5.49 -10.38
CA HIS A 278 35.45 4.55 -9.47
C HIS A 278 33.95 4.34 -9.69
N THR A 279 33.35 4.88 -10.75
CA THR A 279 32.00 4.54 -11.16
C THR A 279 32.05 3.43 -12.22
N ILE A 280 31.33 2.33 -11.97
CA ILE A 280 31.19 1.20 -12.88
C ILE A 280 29.89 1.35 -13.68
N VAL A 281 28.78 1.65 -13.00
CA VAL A 281 27.47 1.85 -13.61
C VAL A 281 26.82 3.09 -13.03
N ALA A 282 26.48 4.06 -13.91
CA ALA A 282 25.65 5.21 -13.58
C ALA A 282 24.67 5.49 -14.70
N TYR A 283 23.39 5.74 -14.37
CA TYR A 283 22.30 6.12 -15.30
C TYR A 283 21.92 5.09 -16.37
N HIS A 284 22.33 3.84 -16.24
CA HIS A 284 22.09 2.78 -17.24
C HIS A 284 21.33 1.57 -16.70
N ASP A 285 21.17 1.46 -15.38
CA ASP A 285 20.53 0.33 -14.73
C ASP A 285 19.65 0.80 -13.58
N ASN A 286 18.98 -0.13 -12.91
CA ASN A 286 18.08 0.14 -11.78
C ASN A 286 18.81 0.67 -10.54
N ALA A 287 20.09 0.37 -10.41
CA ALA A 287 20.97 0.89 -9.34
C ALA A 287 22.32 1.32 -9.90
N ALA A 288 23.03 2.18 -9.14
CA ALA A 288 24.40 2.54 -9.45
C ALA A 288 25.38 1.53 -8.84
N VAL A 289 26.51 1.33 -9.52
CA VAL A 289 27.61 0.47 -9.04
C VAL A 289 28.89 1.28 -8.98
N MET A 290 29.53 1.26 -7.82
CA MET A 290 30.82 1.87 -7.56
C MET A 290 31.90 0.79 -7.38
N GLU A 291 33.12 1.11 -7.78
CA GLU A 291 34.27 0.24 -7.59
C GLU A 291 34.49 -0.07 -6.10
N GLY A 292 34.62 -1.33 -5.78
CA GLY A 292 34.89 -1.82 -4.44
C GLY A 292 36.29 -2.37 -4.30
N HIS A 293 36.51 -3.24 -3.33
CA HIS A 293 37.81 -3.78 -2.99
C HIS A 293 37.83 -5.30 -3.02
N GLU A 294 39.01 -5.89 -3.13
CA GLU A 294 39.20 -7.31 -2.86
C GLU A 294 38.93 -7.59 -1.37
N LEU A 295 38.16 -8.63 -1.14
CA LEU A 295 37.86 -9.12 0.21
C LEU A 295 37.82 -10.65 0.23
N GLN A 296 37.97 -11.20 1.41
CA GLN A 296 37.76 -12.64 1.64
C GLN A 296 36.35 -12.88 2.16
N ARG A 297 35.67 -13.80 1.51
CA ARG A 297 34.33 -14.25 1.90
C ARG A 297 34.34 -15.73 2.24
N TRP A 298 33.72 -16.07 3.36
CA TRP A 298 33.42 -17.45 3.71
C TRP A 298 32.12 -17.89 3.02
N GLN A 299 32.24 -18.71 2.01
CA GLN A 299 31.11 -19.17 1.21
C GLN A 299 31.34 -20.57 0.65
N ALA A 300 30.27 -21.18 0.10
CA ALA A 300 30.38 -22.40 -0.66
C ALA A 300 31.23 -22.16 -1.93
N ASP A 301 32.17 -23.03 -2.23
CA ASP A 301 33.07 -22.91 -3.41
C ASP A 301 32.22 -22.86 -4.70
N PRO A 302 32.14 -21.72 -5.40
CA PRO A 302 31.34 -21.58 -6.61
C PRO A 302 31.86 -22.43 -7.80
N ARG A 303 33.12 -22.90 -7.73
CA ARG A 303 33.82 -23.61 -8.78
C ARG A 303 33.88 -25.13 -8.55
N ALA A 304 33.59 -25.61 -7.33
CA ALA A 304 33.63 -27.02 -7.03
C ALA A 304 32.45 -27.76 -7.67
N PRO A 305 32.68 -28.84 -8.46
CA PRO A 305 31.61 -29.67 -8.95
C PRO A 305 31.04 -30.54 -7.83
N GLY A 306 29.73 -30.75 -7.83
CA GLY A 306 29.03 -31.55 -6.81
C GLY A 306 28.87 -30.88 -5.46
N ALA A 307 29.31 -31.53 -4.40
CA ALA A 307 29.29 -30.95 -3.06
C ALA A 307 30.25 -29.76 -3.00
N ARG A 308 29.70 -28.58 -2.58
CA ARG A 308 30.44 -27.33 -2.53
C ARG A 308 30.91 -27.06 -1.09
N PRO A 309 32.18 -27.40 -0.73
CA PRO A 309 32.67 -27.14 0.60
C PRO A 309 32.77 -25.66 0.85
N TYR A 310 32.49 -25.25 2.09
CA TYR A 310 32.68 -23.86 2.51
C TYR A 310 34.16 -23.57 2.73
N GLY A 311 34.60 -22.41 2.30
CA GLY A 311 35.97 -21.94 2.42
C GLY A 311 36.08 -20.44 2.31
N ALA A 312 37.29 -19.91 2.58
CA ALA A 312 37.58 -18.52 2.33
C ALA A 312 37.95 -18.31 0.86
N HIS A 313 37.20 -17.48 0.16
CA HIS A 313 37.41 -17.15 -1.25
C HIS A 313 37.66 -15.66 -1.38
N THR A 314 38.70 -15.28 -2.12
CA THR A 314 38.97 -13.89 -2.48
C THR A 314 38.13 -13.50 -3.68
N GLU A 315 37.42 -12.39 -3.56
CA GLU A 315 36.61 -11.81 -4.63
C GLU A 315 36.68 -10.29 -4.60
N THR A 316 36.49 -9.63 -5.74
CA THR A 316 36.25 -8.20 -5.78
C THR A 316 34.77 -7.95 -5.50
N ALA A 317 34.48 -7.12 -4.51
CA ALA A 317 33.11 -6.76 -4.13
C ALA A 317 32.86 -5.30 -4.43
N HIS A 318 32.09 -5.05 -5.49
CA HIS A 318 31.64 -3.71 -5.84
C HIS A 318 30.49 -3.25 -4.95
N VAL A 319 30.36 -1.93 -4.76
CA VAL A 319 29.29 -1.33 -3.96
C VAL A 319 28.11 -0.98 -4.87
N LEU A 320 26.98 -1.53 -4.54
CA LEU A 320 25.70 -1.27 -5.20
C LEU A 320 24.91 -0.28 -4.36
N MET A 321 24.31 0.72 -5.00
CA MET A 321 23.52 1.77 -4.33
C MET A 321 22.25 2.06 -5.11
N LYS A 322 21.13 2.10 -4.38
CA LYS A 322 19.82 2.52 -4.89
C LYS A 322 19.14 3.47 -3.91
N VAL A 323 18.54 4.51 -4.44
CA VAL A 323 17.65 5.40 -3.67
C VAL A 323 16.48 5.78 -4.55
N GLU A 324 15.26 5.66 -4.01
CA GLU A 324 14.04 6.12 -4.66
C GLU A 324 13.08 6.75 -3.66
N THR A 325 12.09 7.48 -4.15
CA THR A 325 11.04 8.09 -3.33
C THR A 325 9.73 7.31 -3.44
N HIS A 326 9.02 7.17 -2.32
CA HIS A 326 7.70 6.56 -2.27
C HIS A 326 6.70 7.44 -1.54
N ASN A 327 6.42 8.60 -2.12
CA ASN A 327 5.81 9.75 -1.46
C ASN A 327 4.29 9.61 -1.27
N HIS A 328 3.54 9.39 -2.35
CA HIS A 328 2.08 9.41 -2.31
C HIS A 328 1.48 8.27 -1.48
N PRO A 329 1.88 7.01 -1.64
CA PRO A 329 1.38 5.93 -0.79
C PRO A 329 1.68 6.15 0.69
N THR A 330 2.87 6.70 1.01
CA THR A 330 3.25 7.06 2.39
C THR A 330 2.39 8.20 2.95
N ALA A 331 1.95 9.14 2.09
CA ALA A 331 1.03 10.20 2.49
C ALA A 331 -0.35 9.66 2.89
N ILE A 332 -0.83 8.62 2.21
CA ILE A 332 -2.17 8.06 2.42
C ILE A 332 -2.18 7.07 3.58
N SER A 333 -1.21 6.16 3.61
CA SER A 333 -1.10 5.09 4.59
C SER A 333 0.38 4.90 4.96
N PRO A 334 0.87 5.62 6.00
CA PRO A 334 2.30 5.77 6.25
C PRO A 334 3.07 4.47 6.42
N PHE A 335 2.56 3.54 7.25
CA PHE A 335 3.25 2.27 7.51
C PHE A 335 3.34 1.39 6.25
N PRO A 336 2.23 0.99 5.59
CA PRO A 336 2.30 0.13 4.40
C PRO A 336 2.92 0.86 3.20
N GLY A 337 2.72 2.18 3.10
CA GLY A 337 3.33 2.98 2.03
C GLY A 337 4.85 2.98 2.09
N ALA A 338 5.44 3.24 3.26
CA ALA A 338 6.89 3.20 3.45
C ALA A 338 7.45 1.78 3.35
N SER A 339 6.71 0.78 3.84
CA SER A 339 7.05 -0.63 3.70
C SER A 339 7.18 -1.02 2.22
N THR A 340 6.19 -0.68 1.41
CA THR A 340 6.19 -0.95 -0.05
C THR A 340 7.34 -0.23 -0.76
N GLY A 341 7.67 1.00 -0.35
CA GLY A 341 8.81 1.74 -0.88
C GLY A 341 10.14 1.00 -0.71
N ASN A 342 10.40 0.47 0.49
CA ASN A 342 11.59 -0.36 0.73
C ASN A 342 11.57 -1.66 -0.07
N GLY A 343 10.40 -2.27 -0.28
CA GLY A 343 10.27 -3.45 -1.15
C GLY A 343 10.61 -3.13 -2.61
N GLY A 344 10.20 -1.97 -3.11
CA GLY A 344 10.54 -1.49 -4.46
C GLY A 344 12.04 -1.25 -4.62
N GLU A 345 12.66 -0.63 -3.64
CA GLU A 345 14.10 -0.38 -3.61
C GLU A 345 14.91 -1.71 -3.63
N ILE A 346 14.54 -2.69 -2.79
CA ILE A 346 15.18 -4.02 -2.77
C ILE A 346 15.05 -4.73 -4.12
N ARG A 347 13.89 -4.60 -4.76
CA ARG A 347 13.66 -5.18 -6.09
C ARG A 347 14.65 -4.63 -7.11
N ASP A 348 14.89 -3.33 -7.09
CA ASP A 348 15.79 -2.68 -8.03
C ASP A 348 17.25 -3.02 -7.76
N GLU A 349 17.67 -3.07 -6.49
CA GLU A 349 18.99 -3.60 -6.14
C GLU A 349 19.17 -5.04 -6.65
N GLY A 350 18.18 -5.90 -6.39
CA GLY A 350 18.21 -7.31 -6.80
C GLY A 350 18.19 -7.51 -8.31
N ALA A 351 17.63 -6.57 -9.08
CA ALA A 351 17.53 -6.63 -10.54
C ALA A 351 18.78 -6.12 -11.28
N THR A 352 19.70 -5.44 -10.59
CA THR A 352 20.88 -4.78 -11.21
C THR A 352 21.84 -5.76 -11.88
N GLY A 353 21.78 -7.04 -11.59
CA GLY A 353 22.59 -8.04 -12.25
C GLY A 353 22.71 -9.32 -11.44
N ARG A 354 23.34 -10.33 -12.02
CA ARG A 354 23.62 -11.58 -11.32
C ARG A 354 24.66 -11.34 -10.23
N GLY A 355 24.43 -11.95 -9.06
CA GLY A 355 25.30 -11.78 -7.91
C GLY A 355 24.97 -10.59 -7.02
N SER A 356 24.03 -9.75 -7.40
CA SER A 356 23.54 -8.65 -6.58
C SER A 356 23.01 -9.14 -5.23
N LYS A 357 23.45 -8.50 -4.15
CA LYS A 357 23.15 -8.88 -2.76
C LYS A 357 22.82 -7.64 -1.95
N PRO A 358 21.55 -7.26 -1.80
CA PRO A 358 21.13 -6.18 -0.90
C PRO A 358 21.62 -6.45 0.54
N LYS A 359 22.34 -5.49 1.16
CA LYS A 359 23.01 -5.69 2.45
C LYS A 359 22.42 -4.84 3.57
N ALA A 360 22.06 -3.59 3.28
CA ALA A 360 21.48 -2.68 4.26
C ALA A 360 20.48 -1.74 3.58
N GLY A 361 19.36 -1.50 4.23
CA GLY A 361 18.39 -0.49 3.83
C GLY A 361 18.55 0.79 4.65
N LEU A 362 17.95 1.87 4.17
CA LEU A 362 17.77 3.10 4.91
C LEU A 362 16.44 3.75 4.57
N THR A 363 15.93 4.60 5.46
CA THR A 363 14.74 5.41 5.22
C THR A 363 14.99 6.85 5.62
N GLY A 364 14.48 7.79 4.83
CA GLY A 364 14.51 9.21 5.13
C GLY A 364 13.16 9.86 4.93
N PHE A 365 12.83 10.86 5.75
CA PHE A 365 11.53 11.53 5.70
C PHE A 365 11.68 13.04 5.77
N THR A 366 10.95 13.72 4.88
CA THR A 366 10.68 15.16 4.99
C THR A 366 9.17 15.35 5.02
N VAL A 367 8.65 16.05 6.04
CA VAL A 367 7.23 16.35 6.22
C VAL A 367 7.01 17.84 6.48
N SER A 368 5.77 18.32 6.45
CA SER A 368 5.41 19.63 6.99
C SER A 368 5.63 19.67 8.49
N LYS A 369 5.36 20.82 9.16
CA LYS A 369 5.54 20.93 10.61
C LYS A 369 4.77 19.86 11.36
N LEU A 370 5.44 19.24 12.33
CA LEU A 370 4.87 18.21 13.19
C LEU A 370 3.76 18.79 14.10
N TRP A 371 3.95 20.01 14.56
CA TRP A 371 3.02 20.74 15.42
C TRP A 371 2.97 22.23 15.08
N GLY A 372 1.81 22.85 15.27
CA GLY A 372 1.62 24.28 15.06
C GLY A 372 1.78 24.73 13.62
N GLY A 373 1.64 23.82 12.67
CA GLY A 373 1.71 24.09 11.26
C GLY A 373 0.35 24.21 10.58
N LEU A 374 0.37 24.29 9.26
CA LEU A 374 -0.83 24.36 8.43
C LEU A 374 -1.73 23.11 8.62
N SER A 375 -1.15 21.96 8.90
CA SER A 375 -1.89 20.71 9.15
C SER A 375 -2.83 20.76 10.35
N ASP A 376 -2.54 21.61 11.32
CA ASP A 376 -3.35 21.77 12.54
C ASP A 376 -4.53 22.71 12.34
N GLN A 377 -4.63 23.36 11.18
CA GLN A 377 -5.71 24.27 10.82
C GLN A 377 -6.80 23.55 10.03
N PRO A 378 -8.08 23.93 10.18
CA PRO A 378 -9.16 23.41 9.34
C PRO A 378 -8.85 23.61 7.85
N GLY A 379 -8.89 22.54 7.06
CA GLY A 379 -8.56 22.59 5.63
C GLY A 379 -7.09 22.84 5.30
N GLY A 380 -6.20 22.84 6.29
CA GLY A 380 -4.77 23.12 6.11
C GLY A 380 -3.98 22.03 5.39
N LYS A 381 -4.50 20.82 5.31
CA LYS A 381 -3.95 19.71 4.51
C LYS A 381 -5.09 19.00 3.78
N PRO A 382 -4.80 18.25 2.69
CA PRO A 382 -5.79 17.38 2.08
C PRO A 382 -6.31 16.34 3.09
N GLU A 383 -7.63 16.13 3.14
CA GLU A 383 -8.27 15.23 4.13
C GLU A 383 -7.81 13.77 4.00
N HIS A 384 -7.54 13.32 2.78
CA HIS A 384 -7.09 11.96 2.51
C HIS A 384 -5.64 11.69 2.90
N MET A 385 -4.85 12.70 3.25
CA MET A 385 -3.46 12.55 3.68
C MET A 385 -3.37 12.42 5.20
N ALA A 386 -2.47 11.56 5.66
CA ALA A 386 -2.10 11.46 7.07
C ALA A 386 -1.45 12.75 7.59
N SER A 387 -1.49 12.98 8.89
CA SER A 387 -0.80 14.13 9.48
C SER A 387 0.73 13.97 9.39
N PRO A 388 1.50 15.08 9.38
CA PRO A 388 2.97 15.02 9.42
C PRO A 388 3.49 14.18 10.59
N LEU A 389 2.88 14.28 11.77
CA LEU A 389 3.23 13.51 12.95
C LEU A 389 2.97 12.01 12.73
N GLN A 390 1.83 11.63 12.16
CA GLN A 390 1.51 10.25 11.86
C GLN A 390 2.47 9.65 10.84
N ILE A 391 2.80 10.39 9.77
CA ILE A 391 3.78 9.96 8.77
C ILE A 391 5.15 9.72 9.42
N MET A 392 5.58 10.64 10.30
CA MET A 392 6.89 10.58 10.94
C MET A 392 7.00 9.48 12.00
N THR A 393 5.89 9.07 12.60
CA THR A 393 5.86 8.00 13.62
C THR A 393 5.65 6.61 13.02
N GLU A 394 4.80 6.47 12.00
CA GLU A 394 4.43 5.17 11.42
C GLU A 394 5.29 4.78 10.20
N GLY A 395 5.66 5.75 9.36
CA GLY A 395 6.43 5.51 8.15
C GLY A 395 7.76 4.81 8.39
N PRO A 396 8.61 5.29 9.33
CA PRO A 396 9.88 4.63 9.65
C PRO A 396 9.72 3.19 10.14
N LEU A 397 8.66 2.91 10.90
CA LEU A 397 8.35 1.56 11.36
C LEU A 397 7.97 0.64 10.19
N GLY A 398 7.22 1.14 9.21
CA GLY A 398 6.88 0.39 8.00
C GLY A 398 8.11 0.02 7.18
N GLY A 399 9.01 0.98 6.94
CA GLY A 399 10.26 0.74 6.24
C GLY A 399 11.17 -0.25 6.98
N ALA A 400 11.31 -0.10 8.29
CA ALA A 400 12.09 -1.00 9.12
C ALA A 400 11.51 -2.43 9.13
N ALA A 401 10.18 -2.57 9.18
CA ALA A 401 9.52 -3.87 9.17
C ALA A 401 9.82 -4.65 7.88
N PHE A 402 9.74 -4.01 6.71
CA PHE A 402 10.04 -4.68 5.45
C PHE A 402 11.51 -5.12 5.37
N ASN A 403 12.45 -4.26 5.76
CA ASN A 403 13.86 -4.60 5.79
C ASN A 403 14.14 -5.76 6.75
N ASN A 404 13.50 -5.78 7.92
CA ASN A 404 13.63 -6.86 8.89
C ASN A 404 13.08 -8.20 8.36
N GLU A 405 11.93 -8.20 7.68
CA GLU A 405 11.37 -9.41 7.06
C GLU A 405 12.25 -9.93 5.92
N PHE A 406 12.83 -9.03 5.13
CA PHE A 406 13.78 -9.39 4.08
C PHE A 406 15.09 -9.96 4.67
N GLY A 407 15.48 -9.57 5.88
CA GLY A 407 16.66 -10.06 6.57
C GLY A 407 17.90 -9.17 6.41
N ARG A 408 17.71 -7.85 6.26
CA ARG A 408 18.79 -6.85 6.26
C ARG A 408 18.53 -5.77 7.32
N PRO A 409 19.56 -5.15 7.90
CA PRO A 409 19.36 -4.01 8.80
C PRO A 409 18.78 -2.81 8.06
N ASN A 410 17.93 -2.05 8.75
CA ASN A 410 17.47 -0.75 8.29
C ASN A 410 18.28 0.34 9.01
N LEU A 411 19.10 1.06 8.27
CA LEU A 411 19.90 2.16 8.80
C LEU A 411 19.01 3.40 8.96
N THR A 412 19.35 4.24 9.93
CA THR A 412 18.71 5.54 10.07
C THR A 412 19.17 6.47 8.95
N GLY A 413 18.20 6.97 8.19
CA GLY A 413 18.44 7.99 7.17
C GLY A 413 18.39 9.40 7.77
N TYR A 414 17.39 10.19 7.40
CA TYR A 414 17.17 11.52 7.96
C TYR A 414 15.69 11.76 8.28
N PHE A 415 15.47 12.72 9.21
CA PHE A 415 14.14 13.18 9.58
C PHE A 415 14.14 14.70 9.55
N ARG A 416 13.29 15.31 8.71
CA ARG A 416 13.22 16.75 8.52
C ARG A 416 11.79 17.23 8.46
N GLU A 417 11.55 18.43 8.97
CA GLU A 417 10.33 19.19 8.73
C GLU A 417 10.62 20.48 7.98
N TYR A 418 9.71 20.88 7.12
CA TYR A 418 9.77 22.13 6.41
C TYR A 418 8.38 22.66 6.11
N GLU A 419 8.09 23.86 6.55
CA GLU A 419 6.90 24.61 6.20
C GLU A 419 7.19 26.10 6.41
N GLN A 420 7.03 26.89 5.37
CA GLN A 420 7.19 28.36 5.45
C GLN A 420 6.40 29.08 4.38
N VAL A 421 6.20 30.40 4.56
CA VAL A 421 5.65 31.26 3.54
C VAL A 421 6.80 31.78 2.67
N VAL A 422 6.69 31.58 1.35
CA VAL A 422 7.61 32.09 0.34
C VAL A 422 6.81 32.89 -0.66
N ASP A 423 7.11 34.18 -0.78
CA ASP A 423 6.40 35.14 -1.67
C ASP A 423 4.87 35.12 -1.49
N GLY A 424 4.41 35.05 -0.24
CA GLY A 424 2.99 34.98 0.11
C GLY A 424 2.33 33.63 -0.10
N VAL A 425 3.06 32.60 -0.57
CA VAL A 425 2.56 31.25 -0.78
C VAL A 425 3.07 30.34 0.31
N GLN A 426 2.15 29.63 0.98
CA GLN A 426 2.51 28.59 1.95
C GLN A 426 3.16 27.41 1.24
N ARG A 427 4.36 27.07 1.63
CA ARG A 427 5.15 25.94 1.13
C ARG A 427 5.39 24.94 2.25
N GLY A 428 5.23 23.64 1.94
CA GLY A 428 5.45 22.55 2.90
C GLY A 428 5.30 21.20 2.26
N TYR A 429 5.54 20.14 3.05
CA TYR A 429 5.52 18.76 2.61
C TYR A 429 4.36 17.99 3.25
N HIS A 430 3.10 18.37 2.95
CA HIS A 430 1.92 17.57 3.33
C HIS A 430 1.93 16.23 2.60
N LYS A 431 2.24 16.23 1.29
CA LYS A 431 2.73 15.05 0.60
C LYS A 431 4.22 14.93 0.95
N PRO A 432 4.62 13.94 1.75
CA PRO A 432 5.98 13.84 2.24
C PRO A 432 6.97 13.53 1.12
N ILE A 433 8.24 13.75 1.39
CA ILE A 433 9.30 13.01 0.70
C ILE A 433 9.66 11.84 1.60
N MET A 434 9.35 10.63 1.16
CA MET A 434 9.81 9.37 1.77
C MET A 434 10.87 8.78 0.86
N ILE A 435 12.07 8.63 1.38
CA ILE A 435 13.19 8.00 0.69
C ILE A 435 13.36 6.57 1.20
N ALA A 436 13.33 5.63 0.29
CA ALA A 436 13.78 4.26 0.49
C ALA A 436 15.14 4.11 -0.22
N GLY A 437 16.16 3.73 0.53
CA GLY A 437 17.50 3.55 0.00
C GLY A 437 18.11 2.23 0.44
N GLY A 438 19.14 1.81 -0.28
CA GLY A 438 19.87 0.61 0.02
C GLY A 438 21.33 0.66 -0.43
N LEU A 439 22.10 -0.14 0.27
CA LEU A 439 23.49 -0.46 -0.07
C LEU A 439 23.60 -1.97 -0.21
N GLY A 440 24.13 -2.39 -1.31
CA GLY A 440 24.36 -3.79 -1.62
C GLY A 440 25.77 -4.06 -2.10
N GLN A 441 25.95 -5.30 -2.50
CA GLN A 441 27.18 -5.78 -3.11
C GLN A 441 26.85 -6.47 -4.42
N ILE A 442 27.76 -6.32 -5.39
CA ILE A 442 27.73 -7.06 -6.65
C ILE A 442 29.15 -7.49 -6.99
N ASP A 443 29.28 -8.65 -7.61
CA ASP A 443 30.58 -9.24 -8.00
C ASP A 443 30.99 -8.74 -9.37
#